data_253cab0b66d05d82ae0150784ff40c42
#
_entry.id   253cab0b66d05d82ae0150784ff40c42
#
_cell.length_a   1.000
_cell.length_b   1.000
_cell.length_c   1.000
_cell.angle_alpha   90.00
_cell.angle_beta   90.00
_cell.angle_gamma   90.00
#
_symmetry.space_group_name_H-M   'P 1'
#
loop_
_entity.id
_entity.type
_entity.pdbx_description
1 polymer ?
#
loop_
_entity_poly.entity_id
_entity_poly.type
_entity_poly.pdbx_seq_one_letter_code
_entity_poly.pdbx_strand_id
1 'polypeptide(L)'
;GPRGSMVVKRPIAHWVLVGDETALPSIGRRIEELAAGQAVTSLIAAQGPQDEQVLATTANHRAIWVHRKDPTDATGLLAALRSLELGPHTYVWIAAEASVARAAEAAALDMGLPPEWLRAAGYWLAGEADTAVKDL
;
A
#
# COMPACT_ATOMS: atom_id res chain seq x y z
N GLY A 1 15.90 15.82 -2.32
CA GLY A 1 15.52 15.37 -2.27
C GLY A 1 15.04 14.46 -2.01
N PRO A 2 14.76 14.41 -2.04
CA PRO A 2 14.58 13.48 -1.57
C PRO A 2 14.84 12.57 -2.23
N ARG A 3 15.41 12.11 -2.05
CA ARG A 3 15.67 11.30 -2.34
C ARG A 3 14.78 10.74 -2.36
N GLY A 4 14.39 10.80 -2.79
CA GLY A 4 13.41 10.06 -2.58
C GLY A 4 12.86 9.35 -3.53
N SER A 5 12.49 8.41 -3.09
CA SER A 5 11.85 7.42 -3.89
C SER A 5 10.44 7.79 -4.28
N MET A 6 9.90 8.81 -3.67
CA MET A 6 8.53 9.22 -3.94
C MET A 6 8.45 10.47 -4.80
N VAL A 7 9.53 10.81 -5.47
CA VAL A 7 9.53 11.99 -6.32
C VAL A 7 8.79 11.66 -7.62
N VAL A 8 7.69 12.35 -7.84
CA VAL A 8 6.89 12.24 -9.04
C VAL A 8 6.73 13.64 -9.60
N LYS A 9 7.06 13.82 -10.87
CA LYS A 9 7.07 15.15 -11.48
C LYS A 9 5.68 15.72 -11.71
N ARG A 10 4.69 14.87 -11.86
CA ARG A 10 3.32 15.31 -12.10
C ARG A 10 2.53 15.23 -10.80
N PRO A 11 1.51 16.06 -10.65
CA PRO A 11 0.67 15.98 -9.46
C PRO A 11 0.03 14.62 -9.33
N ILE A 12 -0.03 14.15 -8.10
CA ILE A 12 -0.70 12.88 -7.81
C ILE A 12 -2.15 13.20 -7.46
N ALA A 13 -3.06 12.63 -8.24
CA ALA A 13 -4.49 12.82 -8.01
C ALA A 13 -5.00 11.88 -6.92
N HIS A 14 -4.44 10.67 -6.83
CA HIS A 14 -4.95 9.66 -5.92
C HIS A 14 -3.78 8.79 -5.44
N TRP A 15 -3.63 8.69 -4.14
CA TRP A 15 -2.67 7.77 -3.53
C TRP A 15 -3.36 6.46 -3.20
N VAL A 16 -2.74 5.34 -3.54
CA VAL A 16 -3.21 4.03 -3.12
C VAL A 16 -2.08 3.40 -2.32
N LEU A 17 -2.30 3.20 -1.03
CA LEU A 17 -1.30 2.70 -0.10
C LEU A 17 -1.70 1.29 0.31
N VAL A 18 -0.90 0.32 -0.10
CA VAL A 18 -1.21 -1.11 0.07
C VAL A 18 -0.19 -1.71 1.03
N GLY A 19 -0.67 -2.45 2.02
CA GLY A 19 0.27 -3.05 2.95
C GLY A 19 -0.38 -4.05 3.88
N ASP A 20 0.41 -4.48 4.85
CA ASP A 20 -0.07 -5.29 5.94
C ASP A 20 0.17 -4.56 7.26
N GLU A 21 -0.11 -5.21 8.39
CA GLU A 21 -0.01 -4.56 9.69
C GLU A 21 1.41 -4.07 10.00
N THR A 22 2.44 -4.67 9.39
CA THR A 22 3.81 -4.23 9.63
C THR A 22 4.11 -2.88 9.00
N ALA A 23 3.38 -2.53 7.95
CA ALA A 23 3.55 -1.26 7.26
C ALA A 23 2.62 -0.17 7.79
N LEU A 24 1.72 -0.52 8.71
CA LEU A 24 0.72 0.40 9.19
C LEU A 24 1.29 1.71 9.74
N PRO A 25 2.39 1.69 10.53
CA PRO A 25 2.96 2.96 10.98
C PRO A 25 3.43 3.86 9.83
N SER A 26 4.03 3.29 8.79
CA SER A 26 4.48 4.07 7.63
C SER A 26 3.31 4.59 6.82
N ILE A 27 2.29 3.76 6.63
CA ILE A 27 1.08 4.17 5.91
C ILE A 27 0.38 5.28 6.67
N GLY A 28 0.24 5.13 7.98
CA GLY A 28 -0.41 6.14 8.81
C GLY A 28 0.31 7.48 8.75
N ARG A 29 1.64 7.46 8.83
CA ARG A 29 2.41 8.69 8.75
C ARG A 29 2.21 9.38 7.40
N ARG A 30 2.23 8.62 6.32
CA ARG A 30 2.03 9.20 4.99
C ARG A 30 0.65 9.84 4.87
N ILE A 31 -0.38 9.15 5.38
CA ILE A 31 -1.75 9.68 5.33
C ILE A 31 -1.85 10.99 6.13
N GLU A 32 -1.23 11.03 7.31
CA GLU A 32 -1.24 12.22 8.14
C GLU A 32 -0.58 13.41 7.46
N GLU A 33 0.42 13.16 6.62
CA GLU A 33 1.19 14.22 5.97
C GLU A 33 0.55 14.72 4.68
N LEU A 34 -0.50 14.08 4.20
CA LEU A 34 -1.14 14.50 2.96
C LEU A 34 -1.93 15.79 3.16
N ALA A 35 -1.99 16.58 2.11
CA ALA A 35 -2.73 17.83 2.13
C ALA A 35 -4.22 17.59 2.35
N ALA A 36 -4.89 18.57 2.92
CA ALA A 36 -6.34 18.50 3.13
C ALA A 36 -7.04 18.24 1.80
N GLY A 37 -7.96 17.31 1.79
CA GLY A 37 -8.74 16.96 0.61
C GLY A 37 -8.05 16.07 -0.40
N GLN A 38 -6.75 15.75 -0.21
CA GLN A 38 -6.03 14.85 -1.10
C GLN A 38 -6.67 13.46 -1.06
N ALA A 39 -7.00 12.90 -2.22
CA ALA A 39 -7.61 11.59 -2.29
C ALA A 39 -6.57 10.51 -1.95
N VAL A 40 -6.93 9.61 -1.05
CA VAL A 40 -6.07 8.50 -0.66
C VAL A 40 -6.92 7.30 -0.27
N THR A 41 -6.52 6.13 -0.75
CA THR A 41 -7.12 4.86 -0.35
C THR A 41 -6.03 4.03 0.33
N SER A 42 -6.31 3.54 1.52
CA SER A 42 -5.42 2.57 2.17
C SER A 42 -6.06 1.19 2.08
N LEU A 43 -5.26 0.21 1.72
CA LEU A 43 -5.70 -1.17 1.56
C LEU A 43 -4.75 -2.02 2.39
N ILE A 44 -5.23 -2.48 3.54
CA ILE A 44 -4.36 -3.12 4.53
C ILE A 44 -4.88 -4.48 4.91
N ALA A 45 -3.99 -5.47 4.82
CA ALA A 45 -4.27 -6.83 5.28
C ALA A 45 -3.83 -6.97 6.73
N ALA A 46 -4.72 -7.49 7.55
CA ALA A 46 -4.49 -7.70 8.97
C ALA A 46 -5.04 -9.05 9.39
N GLN A 47 -4.67 -9.51 10.59
CA GLN A 47 -5.14 -10.81 11.05
C GLN A 47 -6.61 -10.80 11.42
N GLY A 48 -7.14 -9.66 11.84
CA GLY A 48 -8.55 -9.59 12.21
C GLY A 48 -8.96 -8.15 12.50
N PRO A 49 -10.24 -7.96 12.83
CA PRO A 49 -10.76 -6.61 13.07
C PRO A 49 -10.07 -5.87 14.22
N GLN A 50 -9.50 -6.61 15.18
CA GLN A 50 -8.84 -6.00 16.32
C GLN A 50 -7.60 -5.20 15.93
N ASP A 51 -7.06 -5.45 14.73
CA ASP A 51 -5.87 -4.73 14.26
C ASP A 51 -6.22 -3.47 13.46
N GLU A 52 -7.49 -3.24 13.20
CA GLU A 52 -7.89 -2.07 12.45
C GLU A 52 -7.76 -0.82 13.29
N GLN A 53 -7.36 0.26 12.65
CA GLN A 53 -7.17 1.55 13.31
C GLN A 53 -7.84 2.65 12.52
N VAL A 54 -8.35 3.64 13.23
CA VAL A 54 -8.83 4.85 12.61
C VAL A 54 -7.63 5.79 12.48
N LEU A 55 -7.35 6.23 11.26
CA LEU A 55 -6.22 7.11 10.99
C LEU A 55 -6.72 8.53 10.84
N ALA A 56 -6.30 9.39 11.77
CA ALA A 56 -6.73 10.79 11.75
C ALA A 56 -6.05 11.53 10.60
N THR A 57 -6.85 12.22 9.79
CA THR A 57 -6.29 12.96 8.65
C THR A 57 -7.33 13.95 8.14
N THR A 58 -6.85 15.02 7.52
CA THR A 58 -7.70 15.95 6.78
C THR A 58 -7.76 15.59 5.29
N ALA A 59 -7.00 14.59 4.87
CA ALA A 59 -7.10 14.07 3.51
C ALA A 59 -8.45 13.39 3.29
N ASN A 60 -8.82 13.22 2.04
CA ASN A 60 -10.02 12.48 1.67
C ASN A 60 -9.66 10.99 1.64
N HIS A 61 -9.83 10.33 2.79
CA HIS A 61 -9.28 9.00 3.03
C HIS A 61 -10.38 7.93 3.00
N ARG A 62 -10.14 6.89 2.22
CA ARG A 62 -10.95 5.68 2.22
C ARG A 62 -10.09 4.53 2.73
N ALA A 63 -10.52 3.88 3.81
CA ALA A 63 -9.82 2.75 4.39
C ALA A 63 -10.51 1.45 3.99
N ILE A 64 -9.74 0.51 3.47
CA ILE A 64 -10.21 -0.83 3.13
C ILE A 64 -9.33 -1.81 3.90
N TRP A 65 -9.96 -2.65 4.70
CA TRP A 65 -9.27 -3.67 5.48
C TRP A 65 -9.66 -5.04 4.96
N VAL A 66 -8.68 -5.90 4.78
CA VAL A 66 -8.92 -7.30 4.48
C VAL A 66 -8.28 -8.13 5.59
N HIS A 67 -8.86 -9.27 5.87
CA HIS A 67 -8.38 -10.12 6.96
C HIS A 67 -7.84 -11.42 6.42
N ARG A 68 -6.74 -11.88 6.96
CA ARG A 68 -6.15 -13.17 6.63
C ARG A 68 -5.36 -13.66 7.84
N LYS A 69 -5.25 -14.97 7.99
CA LYS A 69 -4.49 -15.56 9.09
C LYS A 69 -3.05 -15.80 8.71
N ASP A 70 -2.82 -16.22 7.48
CA ASP A 70 -1.49 -16.48 6.96
C ASP A 70 -0.95 -15.20 6.33
N PRO A 71 0.18 -14.66 6.83
CA PRO A 71 0.73 -13.42 6.27
C PRO A 71 1.09 -13.48 4.79
N THR A 72 1.28 -14.68 4.24
CA THR A 72 1.60 -14.85 2.83
C THR A 72 0.36 -15.00 1.96
N ASP A 73 -0.81 -15.05 2.56
CA ASP A 73 -2.06 -15.17 1.81
C ASP A 73 -2.48 -13.81 1.28
N ALA A 74 -2.25 -13.60 -0.01
CA ALA A 74 -2.55 -12.34 -0.68
C ALA A 74 -3.94 -12.31 -1.30
N THR A 75 -4.73 -13.39 -1.17
CA THR A 75 -5.98 -13.52 -1.91
C THR A 75 -6.92 -12.34 -1.73
N GLY A 76 -7.22 -12.00 -0.48
CA GLY A 76 -8.14 -10.90 -0.19
C GLY A 76 -7.58 -9.55 -0.60
N LEU A 77 -6.29 -9.33 -0.36
CA LEU A 77 -5.65 -8.08 -0.71
C LEU A 77 -5.67 -7.86 -2.23
N LEU A 78 -5.35 -8.90 -3.00
CA LEU A 78 -5.36 -8.80 -4.46
C LEU A 78 -6.78 -8.59 -4.99
N ALA A 79 -7.77 -9.28 -4.43
CA ALA A 79 -9.15 -9.08 -4.85
C ALA A 79 -9.58 -7.63 -4.62
N ALA A 80 -9.25 -7.07 -3.46
CA ALA A 80 -9.59 -5.69 -3.16
C ALA A 80 -8.84 -4.72 -4.07
N LEU A 81 -7.55 -4.96 -4.31
CA LEU A 81 -6.76 -4.11 -5.21
C LEU A 81 -7.36 -4.12 -6.61
N ARG A 82 -7.72 -5.30 -7.13
CA ARG A 82 -8.27 -5.41 -8.47
C ARG A 82 -9.64 -4.77 -8.59
N SER A 83 -10.33 -4.55 -7.49
CA SER A 83 -11.63 -3.87 -7.52
C SER A 83 -11.52 -2.36 -7.60
N LEU A 84 -10.31 -1.82 -7.41
CA LEU A 84 -10.11 -0.37 -7.47
C LEU A 84 -9.96 0.10 -8.90
N GLU A 85 -10.35 1.34 -9.14
CA GLU A 85 -10.05 2.00 -10.40
C GLU A 85 -8.75 2.77 -10.24
N LEU A 86 -7.75 2.39 -11.01
CA LEU A 86 -6.47 3.09 -11.02
C LEU A 86 -6.50 4.10 -12.16
N GLY A 87 -7.12 5.23 -11.90
CA GLY A 87 -7.26 6.28 -12.89
C GLY A 87 -5.96 7.02 -13.17
N PRO A 88 -6.01 8.05 -14.02
CA PRO A 88 -4.80 8.81 -14.32
C PRO A 88 -4.24 9.48 -13.08
N HIS A 89 -2.92 9.57 -13.01
CA HIS A 89 -2.21 10.19 -11.90
C HIS A 89 -2.48 9.50 -10.54
N THR A 90 -2.72 8.21 -10.58
CA THR A 90 -2.80 7.38 -9.37
C THR A 90 -1.42 6.83 -9.07
N TYR A 91 -0.94 7.05 -7.85
CA TYR A 91 0.33 6.51 -7.41
C TYR A 91 0.08 5.39 -6.41
N VAL A 92 0.65 4.21 -6.68
CA VAL A 92 0.47 3.03 -5.83
C VAL A 92 1.77 2.77 -5.08
N TRP A 93 1.69 2.72 -3.76
CA TRP A 93 2.81 2.42 -2.89
C TRP A 93 2.47 1.14 -2.11
N ILE A 94 3.37 0.17 -2.17
CA ILE A 94 3.13 -1.15 -1.60
C ILE A 94 4.23 -1.47 -0.59
N ALA A 95 3.84 -1.88 0.61
CA ALA A 95 4.78 -2.33 1.63
C ALA A 95 4.15 -3.46 2.43
N ALA A 96 4.68 -4.66 2.27
CA ALA A 96 4.09 -5.86 2.86
C ALA A 96 5.15 -6.95 2.95
N GLU A 97 4.73 -8.13 3.39
CA GLU A 97 5.57 -9.31 3.30
C GLU A 97 6.02 -9.48 1.83
N ALA A 98 7.26 -9.89 1.62
CA ALA A 98 7.91 -9.83 0.31
C ALA A 98 7.11 -10.49 -0.81
N SER A 99 6.58 -11.69 -0.58
CA SER A 99 5.83 -12.39 -1.62
C SER A 99 4.51 -11.70 -1.93
N VAL A 100 3.86 -11.17 -0.90
CA VAL A 100 2.60 -10.43 -1.05
C VAL A 100 2.86 -9.12 -1.80
N ALA A 101 3.95 -8.43 -1.47
CA ALA A 101 4.30 -7.19 -2.15
C ALA A 101 4.54 -7.43 -3.64
N ARG A 102 5.24 -8.53 -3.99
CA ARG A 102 5.45 -8.89 -5.39
C ARG A 102 4.16 -9.18 -6.12
N ALA A 103 3.26 -9.92 -5.47
CA ALA A 103 1.97 -10.24 -6.07
C ALA A 103 1.13 -8.97 -6.29
N ALA A 104 1.14 -8.06 -5.33
CA ALA A 104 0.42 -6.80 -5.47
C ALA A 104 1.01 -5.92 -6.57
N GLU A 105 2.33 -5.87 -6.66
CA GLU A 105 3.00 -5.15 -7.74
C GLU A 105 2.59 -5.69 -9.10
N ALA A 106 2.65 -7.01 -9.27
CA ALA A 106 2.27 -7.64 -10.52
C ALA A 106 0.81 -7.34 -10.87
N ALA A 107 -0.08 -7.37 -9.86
CA ALA A 107 -1.48 -7.08 -10.08
C ALA A 107 -1.70 -5.64 -10.55
N ALA A 108 -1.02 -4.68 -9.92
CA ALA A 108 -1.16 -3.28 -10.30
C ALA A 108 -0.67 -3.03 -11.73
N LEU A 109 0.46 -3.63 -12.09
CA LEU A 109 0.98 -3.51 -13.46
C LEU A 109 0.03 -4.16 -14.46
N ASP A 110 -0.54 -5.30 -14.11
CA ASP A 110 -1.50 -6.01 -14.94
C ASP A 110 -2.78 -5.19 -15.15
N MET A 111 -3.12 -4.33 -14.20
CA MET A 111 -4.26 -3.44 -14.31
C MET A 111 -3.96 -2.21 -15.19
N GLY A 112 -2.74 -2.10 -15.69
CA GLY A 112 -2.37 -1.01 -16.59
C GLY A 112 -1.66 0.16 -15.93
N LEU A 113 -1.30 0.03 -14.65
CA LEU A 113 -0.57 1.11 -13.98
C LEU A 113 0.81 1.27 -14.59
N PRO A 114 1.22 2.48 -14.99
CA PRO A 114 2.59 2.66 -15.48
C PRO A 114 3.62 2.40 -14.38
N PRO A 115 4.73 1.73 -14.70
CA PRO A 115 5.72 1.38 -13.67
C PRO A 115 6.27 2.58 -12.89
N GLU A 116 6.36 3.73 -13.50
CA GLU A 116 6.88 4.91 -12.82
C GLU A 116 5.90 5.47 -11.77
N TRP A 117 4.66 4.98 -11.75
CA TRP A 117 3.66 5.36 -10.76
C TRP A 117 3.49 4.29 -9.69
N LEU A 118 4.49 3.44 -9.54
CA LEU A 118 4.43 2.32 -8.61
C LEU A 118 5.74 2.23 -7.84
N ARG A 119 5.63 2.04 -6.54
CA ARG A 119 6.78 1.66 -5.73
C ARG A 119 6.37 0.52 -4.81
N ALA A 120 7.17 -0.54 -4.82
CA ALA A 120 6.92 -1.69 -3.99
C ALA A 120 8.13 -1.98 -3.12
N ALA A 121 7.90 -2.30 -1.86
CA ALA A 121 8.94 -2.70 -0.92
C ALA A 121 8.49 -3.93 -0.17
N GLY A 122 9.37 -4.91 -0.07
CA GLY A 122 9.15 -6.06 0.79
C GLY A 122 9.65 -5.73 2.17
N TYR A 123 8.75 -5.51 3.12
CA TYR A 123 9.12 -5.12 4.46
C TYR A 123 9.70 -6.26 5.28
N TRP A 124 9.32 -7.50 4.96
CA TRP A 124 9.78 -8.67 5.72
C TRP A 124 9.52 -9.94 4.91
N LEU A 125 10.17 -11.02 5.34
CA LEU A 125 10.01 -12.35 4.75
C LEU A 125 9.37 -13.27 5.79
N ALA A 126 8.26 -13.89 5.43
CA ALA A 126 7.62 -14.85 6.31
C ALA A 126 8.57 -16.03 6.54
N GLY A 127 8.66 -16.45 7.79
CA GLY A 127 9.52 -17.56 8.18
C GLY A 127 10.95 -17.15 8.49
N GLU A 128 11.32 -15.89 8.30
CA GLU A 128 12.65 -15.39 8.61
C GLU A 128 12.52 -14.21 9.55
N ALA A 129 12.63 -14.48 10.84
CA ALA A 129 12.51 -13.45 11.84
C ALA A 129 13.57 -12.38 11.63
N ASP A 130 13.20 -11.13 11.89
CA ASP A 130 14.08 -9.98 11.85
C ASP A 130 14.69 -9.69 10.48
N THR A 131 14.16 -10.29 9.43
CA THR A 131 14.62 -10.02 8.09
C THR A 131 13.72 -8.99 7.43
N ALA A 132 14.32 -7.94 6.89
CA ALA A 132 13.59 -6.92 6.15
C ALA A 132 14.15 -6.85 4.73
N VAL A 133 13.26 -6.87 3.76
CA VAL A 133 13.62 -6.69 2.36
C VAL A 133 13.07 -5.32 1.96
N LYS A 134 13.96 -4.42 1.56
CA LYS A 134 13.56 -3.04 1.33
C LYS A 134 12.93 -2.80 -0.02
N ASP A 135 13.52 -3.34 -1.06
CA ASP A 135 13.05 -3.09 -2.43
C ASP A 135 12.91 -4.40 -3.16
N LEU A 136 11.90 -4.48 -3.93
CA LEU A 136 11.65 -5.64 -4.78
C LEU A 136 11.98 -5.34 -6.22
#